data_c4910ef178ab18703619d66f0f1f6b91
#
_entry.id   c4910ef178ab18703619d66f0f1f6b91
#
_cell.length_a   1.000
_cell.length_b   1.000
_cell.length_c   1.000
_cell.angle_alpha   90.00
_cell.angle_beta   90.00
_cell.angle_gamma   90.00
#
_symmetry.space_group_name_H-M   'P 1'
#
loop_
_entity.id
_entity.type
_entity.pdbx_description
1 polymer ?
#
loop_
_entity_poly.entity_id
_entity_poly.type
_entity_poly.pdbx_seq_one_letter_code
_entity_poly.pdbx_strand_id
1 'polypeptide(L)' 'MKQQFSIEGMSCNHCVARVEEAVSALDGVQKVKVNLKKANGTVKFDETKVQSEKICQAINGLGYKAEVI' A
#
# COMPACT_ATOMS: atom_id res chain seq x y z
N MET A 1 11.25 1.27 8.18
CA MET A 1 11.39 0.15 7.24
C MET A 1 10.71 0.49 5.92
N LYS A 2 11.31 0.08 4.81
CA LYS A 2 10.78 0.32 3.48
C LYS A 2 10.47 -1.02 2.82
N GLN A 3 9.26 -1.20 2.32
CA GLN A 3 8.82 -2.46 1.75
C GLN A 3 8.06 -2.22 0.45
N GLN A 4 8.30 -3.08 -0.52
CA GLN A 4 7.55 -3.05 -1.78
C GLN A 4 6.40 -4.05 -1.73
N PHE A 5 5.31 -3.66 -2.37
CA PHE A 5 4.09 -4.48 -2.43
C PHE A 5 3.63 -4.56 -3.88
N SER A 6 3.18 -5.75 -4.27
CA SER A 6 2.49 -5.94 -5.55
C SER A 6 1.01 -5.66 -5.31
N ILE A 7 0.42 -4.78 -6.11
CA ILE A 7 -0.98 -4.38 -5.95
C ILE A 7 -1.71 -4.59 -7.26
N GLU A 8 -2.59 -5.59 -7.29
CA GLU A 8 -3.37 -5.91 -8.47
C GLU A 8 -4.78 -5.34 -8.36
N GLY A 9 -5.39 -5.04 -9.49
CA GLY A 9 -6.75 -4.54 -9.54
C GLY A 9 -6.86 -3.03 -9.71
N MET A 10 -5.75 -2.31 -9.69
CA MET A 10 -5.76 -0.87 -9.95
C MET A 10 -5.93 -0.63 -11.44
N SER A 11 -6.94 0.16 -11.81
CA SER A 11 -7.24 0.43 -13.21
C SER A 11 -7.05 1.88 -13.62
N CYS A 12 -6.87 2.79 -12.65
CA CYS A 12 -6.73 4.23 -12.94
C CYS A 12 -6.07 4.95 -11.77
N ASN A 13 -5.78 6.23 -11.96
CA ASN A 13 -5.15 7.04 -10.92
C ASN A 13 -6.01 7.20 -9.67
N HIS A 14 -7.31 7.07 -9.78
CA HIS A 14 -8.20 7.10 -8.61
C HIS A 14 -7.93 5.93 -7.70
N CYS A 15 -7.64 4.77 -8.27
CA CYS A 15 -7.29 3.58 -7.49
C CYS A 15 -5.98 3.80 -6.75
N VAL A 16 -5.00 4.37 -7.43
CA VAL A 16 -3.71 4.71 -6.82
C VAL A 16 -3.92 5.65 -5.62
N ALA A 17 -4.72 6.69 -5.81
CA ALA A 17 -5.00 7.66 -4.75
C ALA A 17 -5.69 7.01 -3.56
N ARG A 18 -6.62 6.09 -3.81
CA ARG A 18 -7.31 5.36 -2.74
C ARG A 18 -6.35 4.52 -1.92
N VAL A 19 -5.45 3.81 -2.59
CA VAL A 19 -4.46 2.98 -1.92
C VAL A 19 -3.54 3.85 -1.08
N GLU A 20 -3.02 4.91 -1.65
CA GLU A 20 -2.14 5.83 -0.92
C GLU A 20 -2.83 6.43 0.30
N GLU A 21 -4.07 6.85 0.14
CA GLU A 21 -4.84 7.44 1.24
C GLU A 21 -5.09 6.43 2.36
N ALA A 22 -5.52 5.22 2.00
CA ALA A 22 -5.81 4.18 2.98
C ALA A 22 -4.57 3.76 3.75
N VAL A 23 -3.45 3.59 3.06
CA VAL A 23 -2.21 3.17 3.69
C VAL A 23 -1.62 4.29 4.53
N SER A 24 -1.65 5.53 4.04
CA SER A 24 -1.11 6.66 4.78
C SER A 24 -1.91 6.98 6.04
N ALA A 25 -3.16 6.52 6.11
CA ALA A 25 -3.99 6.69 7.31
C ALA A 25 -3.60 5.74 8.43
N LEU A 26 -2.80 4.72 8.15
CA LEU A 26 -2.35 3.78 9.17
C LEU A 26 -1.28 4.41 10.05
N ASP A 27 -1.41 4.18 11.36
CA ASP A 27 -0.42 4.67 12.31
C ASP A 27 0.93 4.00 12.05
N GLY A 28 1.98 4.80 12.01
CA GLY A 28 3.33 4.29 11.75
C GLY A 28 3.77 4.36 10.31
N VAL A 29 2.88 4.64 9.37
CA VAL A 29 3.23 4.83 7.96
C VAL A 29 3.79 6.23 7.77
N GLN A 30 4.99 6.32 7.20
CA GLN A 30 5.68 7.58 6.97
C GLN A 30 5.51 8.09 5.55
N LYS A 31 5.56 7.19 4.56
CA LYS A 31 5.47 7.57 3.16
C LYS A 31 4.91 6.42 2.34
N VAL A 32 4.08 6.75 1.36
CA VAL A 32 3.50 5.78 0.43
C VAL A 32 3.73 6.28 -0.99
N LYS A 33 4.18 5.40 -1.86
CA LYS A 33 4.34 5.70 -3.28
C LYS A 33 3.84 4.51 -4.09
N VAL A 34 2.83 4.74 -4.91
CA VAL A 34 2.21 3.69 -5.72
C VAL A 34 2.45 3.98 -7.19
N ASN A 35 2.76 2.93 -7.95
CA ASN A 35 2.98 3.01 -9.39
C ASN A 35 1.92 2.18 -10.11
N LEU A 36 1.09 2.86 -10.89
CA LEU A 36 0.01 2.21 -11.63
C LEU A 36 0.51 1.31 -12.74
N LYS A 37 1.49 1.75 -13.49
CA LYS A 37 2.02 0.99 -14.62
C LYS A 37 2.67 -0.32 -14.20
N LYS A 38 3.37 -0.29 -13.10
CA LYS A 38 4.06 -1.47 -12.58
C LYS A 38 3.19 -2.29 -11.64
N ALA A 39 2.01 -1.79 -11.32
CA ALA A 39 1.09 -2.43 -10.38
C ALA A 39 1.77 -2.76 -9.06
N ASN A 40 2.56 -1.81 -8.55
CA ASN A 40 3.25 -1.99 -7.29
C ASN A 40 3.24 -0.70 -6.47
N GLY A 41 3.66 -0.80 -5.23
CA GLY A 41 3.79 0.34 -4.35
C GLY A 41 4.93 0.13 -3.38
N THR A 42 5.50 1.23 -2.94
CA THR A 42 6.54 1.24 -1.91
C THR A 42 6.01 2.00 -0.71
N VAL A 43 6.13 1.40 0.47
CA VAL A 43 5.67 2.01 1.72
C VAL A 43 6.84 2.10 2.68
N LYS A 44 7.04 3.30 3.20
CA LYS A 44 8.01 3.52 4.27
C LYS A 44 7.24 3.64 5.58
N PHE A 45 7.53 2.76 6.51
CA PHE A 45 6.77 2.68 7.76
C PHE A 45 7.65 2.26 8.93
N ASP A 46 7.14 2.52 10.14
CA ASP A 46 7.78 2.11 11.37
C ASP A 46 7.26 0.72 11.74
N GLU A 47 8.11 -0.28 11.61
CA GLU A 47 7.73 -1.68 11.87
C GLU A 47 7.37 -1.96 13.31
N THR A 48 7.68 -1.05 14.24
CA THR A 48 7.28 -1.19 15.63
C THR A 48 5.83 -0.76 15.85
N LYS A 49 5.25 -0.03 14.91
CA LYS A 49 3.88 0.47 14.99
C LYS A 49 2.93 -0.23 14.05
N VAL A 50 3.41 -0.61 12.86
CA VAL A 50 2.60 -1.27 11.84
C VAL A 50 3.45 -2.29 11.11
N GLN A 51 2.85 -3.39 10.71
CA GLN A 51 3.54 -4.45 9.97
C GLN A 51 3.07 -4.50 8.53
N SER A 52 3.90 -5.08 7.65
CA SER A 52 3.57 -5.21 6.23
C SER A 52 2.25 -5.92 6.01
N GLU A 53 1.95 -6.91 6.83
CA GLU A 53 0.68 -7.64 6.76
C GLU A 53 -0.52 -6.71 6.96
N LYS A 54 -0.41 -5.79 7.91
CA LYS A 54 -1.47 -4.81 8.17
C LYS A 54 -1.68 -3.89 6.97
N ILE A 55 -0.59 -3.50 6.32
CA ILE A 55 -0.65 -2.67 5.11
C ILE A 55 -1.36 -3.44 4.00
N CYS A 56 -1.00 -4.71 3.78
CA CYS A 56 -1.67 -5.56 2.81
C CYS A 56 -3.17 -5.69 3.09
N GLN A 57 -3.54 -5.88 4.35
CA GLN A 57 -4.94 -5.99 4.74
C GLN A 57 -5.72 -4.72 4.43
N ALA A 58 -5.10 -3.56 4.68
CA ALA A 58 -5.73 -2.27 4.38
C ALA A 58 -5.99 -2.12 2.89
N ILE A 59 -5.05 -2.53 2.05
CA ILE A 59 -5.21 -2.48 0.60
C ILE A 59 -6.24 -3.49 0.13
N ASN A 60 -6.20 -4.71 0.65
CA ASN A 60 -7.17 -5.75 0.30
C ASN A 60 -8.59 -5.35 0.66
N GLY A 61 -8.75 -4.61 1.75
CA GLY A 61 -10.05 -4.12 2.18
C GLY A 61 -10.70 -3.15 1.20
N LEU A 62 -9.91 -2.57 0.28
CA LEU A 62 -10.43 -1.69 -0.76
C LEU A 62 -10.88 -2.44 -2.01
N GLY A 63 -10.64 -3.75 -2.07
CA GLY A 63 -11.00 -4.55 -3.23
C GLY A 63 -9.84 -4.85 -4.17
N TYR A 64 -8.62 -4.46 -3.79
CA TYR A 64 -7.42 -4.77 -4.56
C TYR A 64 -6.71 -5.98 -3.94
N LYS A 65 -5.79 -6.55 -4.70
CA LYS A 65 -4.99 -7.68 -4.20
C LYS A 65 -3.56 -7.20 -3.97
N ALA A 66 -3.15 -7.18 -2.71
CA ALA A 66 -1.81 -6.73 -2.32
C ALA A 66 -1.01 -7.89 -1.74
N GLU A 67 0.25 -7.95 -2.13
CA GLU A 67 1.19 -8.94 -1.63
C GLU A 67 2.55 -8.29 -1.43
N VAL A 68 3.29 -8.77 -0.45
CA VAL A 68 4.67 -8.34 -0.22
C VAL A 68 5.57 -8.99 -1.27
N ILE A 69 6.41 -8.19 -1.90
CA ILE A 69 7.38 -8.70 -2.88
C ILE A 69 8.82 -8.44 -2.48
#